data_aedb631a37820c3a2427f522d852d072
#
_entry.id   aedb631a37820c3a2427f522d852d072
#
_cell.length_a   1.000
_cell.length_b   1.000
_cell.length_c   1.000
_cell.angle_alpha   90.00
_cell.angle_beta   90.00
_cell.angle_gamma   90.00
#
_symmetry.space_group_name_H-M   'P 1'
#
loop_
_entity.id
_entity.type
_entity.pdbx_description
1 polymer ?
#
loop_
_entity_poly.entity_id
_entity_poly.type
_entity_poly.pdbx_seq_one_letter_code
_entity_poly.pdbx_strand_id
1 'polypeptide(L)'
;MPPRSPVMDMGLCNWSEIRISYLGLDPSELTTRNQLELATCLMEDDFTFQIAATHLRDLALFDYPSSATLYMTNEQYIMAGIRYNRGVERDLGFFIYLINNLPARDTDDYKFISYGMRLLEIREHIKKLINE
;
A
#
# COMPACT_ATOMS: atom_id res chain seq x y z
N MET A 1 16.13 -18.41 28.85
CA MET A 1 15.91 -17.94 27.49
C MET A 1 14.79 -16.93 27.46
N PRO A 2 15.02 -15.80 26.82
CA PRO A 2 13.89 -14.90 26.63
C PRO A 2 12.82 -15.58 25.78
N PRO A 3 11.53 -15.30 26.03
CA PRO A 3 10.48 -15.86 25.20
C PRO A 3 10.65 -15.39 23.76
N ARG A 4 10.40 -16.27 22.81
CA ARG A 4 10.38 -15.89 21.41
C ARG A 4 9.18 -14.99 21.14
N SER A 5 9.34 -14.05 20.21
CA SER A 5 8.19 -13.29 19.77
C SER A 5 7.24 -14.17 18.94
N PRO A 6 5.97 -13.81 18.82
CA PRO A 6 5.05 -14.55 17.96
C PRO A 6 5.54 -14.69 16.52
N VAL A 7 6.27 -13.70 16.00
CA VAL A 7 6.82 -13.72 14.65
C VAL A 7 7.81 -14.86 14.48
N MET A 8 8.74 -15.02 15.44
CA MET A 8 9.75 -16.08 15.40
C MET A 8 9.16 -17.46 15.66
N ASP A 9 8.18 -17.55 16.58
CA ASP A 9 7.52 -18.81 16.89
C ASP A 9 6.74 -19.37 15.72
N MET A 10 6.20 -18.53 14.87
CA MET A 10 5.51 -18.93 13.65
C MET A 10 6.47 -19.40 12.57
N GLY A 11 7.77 -19.11 12.69
CA GLY A 11 8.79 -19.48 11.71
C GLY A 11 8.60 -18.85 10.34
N LEU A 12 7.62 -17.99 10.17
CA LEU A 12 7.26 -17.34 8.91
C LEU A 12 6.97 -15.87 9.17
N CYS A 13 7.41 -15.04 8.25
CA CYS A 13 7.02 -13.64 8.22
C CYS A 13 5.66 -13.52 7.55
N ASN A 14 4.61 -13.85 8.30
CA ASN A 14 3.25 -13.76 7.82
C ASN A 14 2.66 -12.41 8.18
N TRP A 15 2.38 -11.58 7.19
CA TRP A 15 1.91 -10.22 7.43
C TRP A 15 0.59 -10.17 8.21
N SER A 16 -0.34 -11.08 7.92
CA SER A 16 -1.64 -11.08 8.61
C SER A 16 -1.48 -11.32 10.11
N GLU A 17 -0.62 -12.24 10.50
CA GLU A 17 -0.36 -12.55 11.91
C GLU A 17 0.48 -11.47 12.57
N ILE A 18 1.47 -10.94 11.88
CA ILE A 18 2.30 -9.83 12.38
C ILE A 18 1.43 -8.59 12.60
N ARG A 19 0.53 -8.30 11.66
CA ARG A 19 -0.40 -7.18 11.79
C ARG A 19 -1.26 -7.31 13.05
N ILE A 20 -1.76 -8.50 13.35
CA ILE A 20 -2.56 -8.75 14.56
C ILE A 20 -1.71 -8.50 15.82
N SER A 21 -0.45 -8.97 15.80
CA SER A 21 0.44 -8.84 16.96
C SER A 21 0.86 -7.40 17.25
N TYR A 22 1.00 -6.57 16.20
CA TYR A 22 1.54 -5.21 16.36
C TYR A 22 0.53 -4.11 16.03
N LEU A 23 -0.71 -4.47 15.70
CA LEU A 23 -1.74 -3.50 15.34
C LEU A 23 -2.04 -2.57 16.51
N GLY A 24 -2.03 -1.27 16.25
CA GLY A 24 -2.34 -0.26 17.25
C GLY A 24 -1.21 0.09 18.21
N LEU A 25 -0.05 -0.57 18.09
CA LEU A 25 1.10 -0.22 18.90
C LEU A 25 1.79 1.03 18.35
N ASP A 26 2.19 1.91 19.27
CA ASP A 26 3.08 3.00 18.91
C ASP A 26 4.47 2.41 18.61
N PRO A 27 5.18 2.90 17.58
CA PRO A 27 6.54 2.41 17.29
C PRO A 27 7.49 2.48 18.50
N SER A 28 7.29 3.45 19.40
CA SER A 28 8.10 3.56 20.62
C SER A 28 7.85 2.43 21.62
N GLU A 29 6.74 1.70 21.50
CA GLU A 29 6.41 0.55 22.36
C GLU A 29 7.11 -0.72 21.91
N LEU A 30 7.66 -0.75 20.70
CA LEU A 30 8.34 -1.92 20.19
C LEU A 30 9.70 -2.08 20.86
N THR A 31 9.97 -3.30 21.35
CA THR A 31 11.30 -3.63 21.87
C THR A 31 12.31 -3.68 20.74
N THR A 32 13.60 -3.62 21.11
CA THR A 32 14.68 -3.80 20.13
C THR A 32 14.52 -5.12 19.37
N ARG A 33 14.13 -6.17 20.07
CA ARG A 33 13.90 -7.49 19.45
C ARG A 33 12.77 -7.45 18.45
N ASN A 34 11.64 -6.80 18.77
CA ASN A 34 10.53 -6.64 17.83
C ASN A 34 10.97 -5.90 16.58
N GLN A 35 11.73 -4.82 16.74
CA GLN A 35 12.23 -4.03 15.62
C GLN A 35 13.15 -4.86 14.72
N LEU A 36 14.03 -5.67 15.30
CA LEU A 36 14.93 -6.53 14.54
C LEU A 36 14.18 -7.62 13.79
N GLU A 37 13.16 -8.20 14.39
CA GLU A 37 12.32 -9.21 13.74
C GLU A 37 11.56 -8.64 12.57
N LEU A 38 10.95 -7.46 12.75
CA LEU A 38 10.26 -6.77 11.66
C LEU A 38 11.22 -6.39 10.53
N ALA A 39 12.42 -5.89 10.88
CA ALA A 39 13.44 -5.56 9.89
C ALA A 39 13.86 -6.79 9.09
N THR A 40 14.01 -7.94 9.75
CA THR A 40 14.33 -9.20 9.08
C THR A 40 13.23 -9.61 8.13
N CYS A 41 11.96 -9.51 8.54
CA CYS A 41 10.82 -9.81 7.68
C CYS A 41 10.74 -8.86 6.48
N LEU A 42 11.06 -7.58 6.67
CA LEU A 42 11.05 -6.60 5.58
C LEU A 42 12.10 -6.90 4.49
N MET A 43 13.07 -7.76 4.78
CA MET A 43 14.02 -8.24 3.78
C MET A 43 13.45 -9.35 2.90
N GLU A 44 12.30 -9.89 3.23
CA GLU A 44 11.64 -10.93 2.44
C GLU A 44 10.65 -10.29 1.46
N ASP A 45 10.74 -10.67 0.17
CA ASP A 45 9.93 -10.08 -0.89
C ASP A 45 8.43 -10.33 -0.66
N ASP A 46 8.05 -11.56 -0.31
CA ASP A 46 6.65 -11.91 -0.10
C ASP A 46 6.03 -11.09 1.04
N PHE A 47 6.76 -10.92 2.13
CA PHE A 47 6.31 -10.13 3.26
C PHE A 47 6.11 -8.66 2.87
N THR A 48 7.07 -8.09 2.17
CA THR A 48 7.01 -6.71 1.70
C THR A 48 5.85 -6.51 0.72
N PHE A 49 5.62 -7.48 -0.17
CA PHE A 49 4.48 -7.46 -1.08
C PHE A 49 3.15 -7.45 -0.34
N GLN A 50 3.01 -8.28 0.69
CA GLN A 50 1.78 -8.33 1.49
C GLN A 50 1.52 -7.01 2.22
N ILE A 51 2.56 -6.38 2.75
CA ILE A 51 2.45 -5.06 3.39
C ILE A 51 1.95 -4.03 2.37
N ALA A 52 2.60 -3.96 1.22
CA ALA A 52 2.24 -2.99 0.18
C ALA A 52 0.82 -3.20 -0.31
N ALA A 53 0.43 -4.45 -0.57
CA ALA A 53 -0.92 -4.79 -1.03
C ALA A 53 -1.98 -4.43 0.00
N THR A 54 -1.73 -4.75 1.28
CA THR A 54 -2.66 -4.43 2.37
C THR A 54 -2.79 -2.91 2.53
N HIS A 55 -1.68 -2.19 2.45
CA HIS A 55 -1.69 -0.74 2.58
C HIS A 55 -2.46 -0.09 1.42
N LEU A 56 -2.23 -0.54 0.19
CA LEU A 56 -2.99 -0.05 -0.97
C LEU A 56 -4.48 -0.32 -0.84
N ARG A 57 -4.85 -1.50 -0.35
CA ARG A 57 -6.25 -1.83 -0.08
C ARG A 57 -6.86 -0.87 0.94
N ASP A 58 -6.15 -0.61 2.04
CA ASP A 58 -6.64 0.27 3.09
C ASP A 58 -6.79 1.71 2.57
N LEU A 59 -5.87 2.16 1.73
CA LEU A 59 -5.97 3.47 1.09
C LEU A 59 -7.14 3.55 0.11
N ALA A 60 -7.39 2.49 -0.65
CA ALA A 60 -8.55 2.45 -1.54
C ALA A 60 -9.86 2.54 -0.76
N LEU A 61 -9.94 1.83 0.37
CA LEU A 61 -11.12 1.86 1.23
C LEU A 61 -11.26 3.18 1.99
N PHE A 62 -10.19 3.92 2.17
CA PHE A 62 -10.24 5.25 2.77
C PHE A 62 -11.09 6.21 1.94
N ASP A 63 -10.86 6.25 0.63
CA ASP A 63 -11.61 7.12 -0.27
C ASP A 63 -12.92 6.49 -0.76
N TYR A 64 -12.99 5.16 -0.88
CA TYR A 64 -14.12 4.42 -1.42
C TYR A 64 -14.49 3.26 -0.50
N PRO A 65 -15.09 3.54 0.68
CA PRO A 65 -15.30 2.52 1.72
C PRO A 65 -16.17 1.33 1.29
N SER A 66 -17.03 1.53 0.30
CA SER A 66 -17.96 0.49 -0.18
C SER A 66 -17.44 -0.28 -1.39
N SER A 67 -16.20 0.02 -1.84
CA SER A 67 -15.70 -0.61 -3.05
C SER A 67 -15.25 -2.04 -2.81
N ALA A 68 -15.39 -2.88 -3.86
CA ALA A 68 -14.82 -4.22 -3.88
C ALA A 68 -13.36 -4.12 -4.35
N THR A 69 -12.42 -4.44 -3.46
CA THR A 69 -11.00 -4.24 -3.75
C THR A 69 -10.46 -5.15 -4.86
N LEU A 70 -11.15 -6.26 -5.14
CA LEU A 70 -10.77 -7.14 -6.26
C LEU A 70 -11.10 -6.55 -7.63
N TYR A 71 -12.09 -5.64 -7.69
CA TYR A 71 -12.60 -5.10 -8.95
C TYR A 71 -12.65 -3.59 -8.90
N MET A 72 -11.49 -2.99 -8.57
CA MET A 72 -11.39 -1.54 -8.52
C MET A 72 -11.46 -0.93 -9.92
N THR A 73 -12.18 0.20 -10.04
CA THR A 73 -12.17 1.00 -11.25
C THR A 73 -10.78 1.62 -11.45
N ASN A 74 -10.51 2.11 -12.66
CA ASN A 74 -9.25 2.80 -12.93
C ASN A 74 -9.06 4.00 -12.00
N GLU A 75 -10.12 4.79 -11.77
CA GLU A 75 -10.07 5.93 -10.85
C GLU A 75 -9.70 5.50 -9.43
N GLN A 76 -10.34 4.46 -8.91
CA GLN A 76 -10.06 3.94 -7.58
C GLN A 76 -8.62 3.46 -7.46
N TYR A 77 -8.12 2.78 -8.48
CA TYR A 77 -6.75 2.27 -8.50
C TYR A 77 -5.73 3.40 -8.55
N ILE A 78 -5.96 4.39 -9.40
CA ILE A 78 -5.11 5.58 -9.49
C ILE A 78 -5.11 6.32 -8.15
N MET A 79 -6.28 6.47 -7.53
CA MET A 79 -6.41 7.16 -6.24
C MET A 79 -5.64 6.45 -5.14
N ALA A 80 -5.70 5.12 -5.07
CA ALA A 80 -4.94 4.36 -4.09
C ALA A 80 -3.43 4.61 -4.25
N GLY A 81 -2.94 4.65 -5.49
CA GLY A 81 -1.55 4.97 -5.79
C GLY A 81 -1.17 6.39 -5.40
N ILE A 82 -2.04 7.35 -5.65
CA ILE A 82 -1.82 8.75 -5.25
C ILE A 82 -1.70 8.83 -3.72
N ARG A 83 -2.63 8.21 -2.99
CA ARG A 83 -2.61 8.20 -1.54
C ARG A 83 -1.37 7.51 -0.98
N TYR A 84 -0.93 6.45 -1.63
CA TYR A 84 0.30 5.75 -1.23
C TYR A 84 1.51 6.69 -1.27
N ASN A 85 1.59 7.53 -2.30
CA ASN A 85 2.71 8.44 -2.50
C ASN A 85 2.55 9.75 -1.72
N ARG A 86 1.32 10.29 -1.64
CA ARG A 86 1.06 11.64 -1.13
C ARG A 86 0.37 11.66 0.24
N GLY A 87 -0.08 10.52 0.75
CA GLY A 87 -0.79 10.45 2.02
C GLY A 87 -2.26 10.84 1.90
N VAL A 88 -2.92 10.97 3.06
CA VAL A 88 -4.37 11.13 3.12
C VAL A 88 -4.80 12.58 3.47
N GLU A 89 -3.86 13.50 3.53
CA GLU A 89 -4.12 14.87 4.02
C GLU A 89 -4.86 15.73 2.99
N ARG A 90 -4.63 15.50 1.69
CA ARG A 90 -5.25 16.32 0.65
C ARG A 90 -6.65 15.86 0.34
N ASP A 91 -7.49 16.82 -0.05
CA ASP A 91 -8.88 16.57 -0.40
C ASP A 91 -9.02 15.64 -1.61
N LEU A 92 -9.95 14.70 -1.49
CA LEU A 92 -10.28 13.76 -2.57
C LEU A 92 -10.70 14.50 -3.85
N GLY A 93 -11.48 15.57 -3.71
CA GLY A 93 -11.95 16.35 -4.85
C GLY A 93 -10.84 16.95 -5.69
N PHE A 94 -9.73 17.33 -5.06
CA PHE A 94 -8.56 17.85 -5.77
C PHE A 94 -7.97 16.80 -6.72
N PHE A 95 -7.80 15.57 -6.23
CA PHE A 95 -7.26 14.50 -7.06
C PHE A 95 -8.24 14.04 -8.14
N ILE A 96 -9.54 13.97 -7.82
CA ILE A 96 -10.56 13.63 -8.81
C ILE A 96 -10.56 14.65 -9.96
N TYR A 97 -10.44 15.93 -9.63
CA TYR A 97 -10.35 16.97 -10.66
C TYR A 97 -9.15 16.74 -11.58
N LEU A 98 -7.98 16.44 -11.00
CA LEU A 98 -6.76 16.21 -11.80
C LEU A 98 -6.86 14.95 -12.66
N ILE A 99 -7.48 13.89 -12.15
CA ILE A 99 -7.67 12.64 -12.92
C ILE A 99 -8.59 12.88 -14.11
N ASN A 100 -9.67 13.64 -13.92
CA ASN A 100 -10.66 13.91 -14.98
C ASN A 100 -10.22 15.01 -15.95
N ASN A 101 -9.25 15.82 -15.55
CA ASN A 101 -8.70 16.92 -16.34
C ASN A 101 -7.18 16.79 -16.38
N LEU A 102 -6.70 15.70 -17.00
CA LEU A 102 -5.30 15.31 -16.96
C LEU A 102 -4.39 16.46 -17.40
N PRO A 103 -3.50 16.94 -16.50
CA PRO A 103 -2.50 17.92 -16.87
C PRO A 103 -1.42 17.31 -17.76
N ALA A 104 -0.68 18.13 -18.48
CA ALA A 104 0.45 17.66 -19.27
C ALA A 104 1.52 17.04 -18.39
N ARG A 105 2.18 15.99 -18.90
CA ARG A 105 3.14 15.17 -18.11
C ARG A 105 4.32 15.94 -17.54
N ASP A 106 4.69 17.06 -18.16
CA ASP A 106 5.81 17.87 -17.74
C ASP A 106 5.44 18.97 -16.73
N THR A 107 4.18 19.01 -16.28
CA THR A 107 3.71 20.04 -15.35
C THR A 107 3.82 19.58 -13.90
N ASP A 108 3.87 20.54 -12.99
CA ASP A 108 3.87 20.27 -11.55
C ASP A 108 2.56 19.62 -11.10
N ASP A 109 1.44 19.99 -11.72
CA ASP A 109 0.14 19.41 -11.39
C ASP A 109 0.10 17.89 -11.68
N TYR A 110 0.75 17.45 -12.75
CA TYR A 110 0.83 16.02 -13.07
C TYR A 110 1.60 15.25 -12.00
N LYS A 111 2.59 15.85 -11.36
CA LYS A 111 3.37 15.20 -10.32
C LYS A 111 2.53 14.75 -9.14
N PHE A 112 1.42 15.42 -8.86
CA PHE A 112 0.53 15.02 -7.78
C PHE A 112 -0.17 13.69 -8.03
N ILE A 113 -0.37 13.32 -9.29
CA ILE A 113 -1.08 12.09 -9.66
C ILE A 113 -0.17 11.07 -10.37
N SER A 114 1.08 11.42 -10.63
CA SER A 114 1.99 10.62 -11.46
C SER A 114 2.18 9.20 -10.94
N TYR A 115 2.28 9.02 -9.62
CA TYR A 115 2.49 7.71 -9.04
C TYR A 115 1.29 6.78 -9.31
N GLY A 116 0.07 7.29 -9.13
CA GLY A 116 -1.14 6.52 -9.41
C GLY A 116 -1.28 6.18 -10.89
N MET A 117 -0.97 7.13 -11.77
CA MET A 117 -1.00 6.89 -13.23
C MET A 117 0.02 5.83 -13.64
N ARG A 118 1.20 5.85 -13.04
CA ARG A 118 2.22 4.85 -13.31
C ARG A 118 1.80 3.47 -12.82
N LEU A 119 1.18 3.37 -11.65
CA LEU A 119 0.65 2.10 -11.16
C LEU A 119 -0.40 1.52 -12.10
N LEU A 120 -1.26 2.35 -12.64
CA LEU A 120 -2.24 1.92 -13.62
C LEU A 120 -1.57 1.36 -14.88
N GLU A 121 -0.54 2.02 -15.39
CA GLU A 121 0.22 1.54 -16.55
C GLU A 121 0.84 0.17 -16.28
N ILE A 122 1.43 -0.01 -15.09
CA ILE A 122 2.03 -1.29 -14.69
C ILE A 122 0.95 -2.38 -14.61
N ARG A 123 -0.20 -2.08 -14.02
CA ARG A 123 -1.32 -3.02 -13.93
C ARG A 123 -1.77 -3.48 -15.32
N GLU A 124 -1.93 -2.54 -16.26
CA GLU A 124 -2.35 -2.87 -17.61
C GLU A 124 -1.30 -3.71 -18.34
N HIS A 125 -0.03 -3.42 -18.13
CA HIS A 125 1.05 -4.22 -18.67
C HIS A 125 1.04 -5.66 -18.14
N ILE A 126 0.86 -5.83 -16.82
CA ILE A 126 0.78 -7.14 -16.19
C ILE A 126 -0.41 -7.92 -16.74
N LYS A 127 -1.56 -7.29 -16.92
CA LYS A 127 -2.74 -7.93 -17.50
C LYS A 127 -2.47 -8.48 -18.89
N LYS A 128 -1.75 -7.72 -19.72
CA LYS A 128 -1.38 -8.18 -21.05
C LYS A 128 -0.47 -9.41 -21.00
N LEU A 129 0.50 -9.41 -20.10
CA LEU A 129 1.42 -10.53 -19.95
C LEU A 129 0.72 -11.80 -19.48
N ILE A 130 -0.27 -11.68 -18.57
CA ILE A 130 -1.02 -12.81 -18.06
C ILE A 130 -1.96 -13.40 -19.14
N ASN A 131 -2.53 -12.55 -19.98
CA ASN A 131 -3.52 -12.96 -20.98
C ASN A 131 -2.89 -13.40 -22.30
N GLU A 132 -1.59 -13.30 -22.43
CA GLU A 132 -0.85 -13.87 -23.55
C GLU A 132 -0.60 -15.36 -23.32
#